data_c131d59b26720b441405f089574bc898
#
_entry.id   c131d59b26720b441405f089574bc898
#
_cell.length_a   1.000
_cell.length_b   1.000
_cell.length_c   1.000
_cell.angle_alpha   90.00
_cell.angle_beta   90.00
_cell.angle_gamma   90.00
#
_symmetry.space_group_name_H-M   'P 1'
#
loop_
_entity.id
_entity.type
_entity.pdbx_description
1 polymer ?
#
loop_
_entity_poly.entity_id
_entity_poly.type
_entity_poly.pdbx_seq_one_letter_code
_entity_poly.pdbx_strand_id
1 'polypeptide(L)'
;MSKPIVIALGEILWDMLPTGKRAGGAPVNFAYHASQNCAESYAISAVGNDELGAELLNDAHKAGINTLVQTNEYPTGTVAVALTNGIPEYTIVQNVAWDHIGYTDELAEAVSKADAICFGTLGLRSQESHDTIIKLLQHTKEGALKFFDINLRANFYSKELIEELLGYANIFKINDDELIMMREMFSIPEGNDEEACKWFMDRFDLEYTILTGGATFSTIIAKDGETSTLLTPHVEVADTVGAGDSFSGSFTGKILSGASLKEAHRAAVNTAAYVCTKEGGWPAYPTEGVPDYLAAAAK
;
A
#
# COMPACT_ATOMS: atom_id res chain seq x y z
N MET A 1 26.17 -1.59 -5.86
CA MET A 1 25.41 -1.76 -4.60
C MET A 1 24.26 -2.73 -4.89
N SER A 2 23.90 -3.59 -3.95
CA SER A 2 22.69 -4.41 -4.05
C SER A 2 21.47 -3.51 -4.07
N LYS A 3 20.39 -3.94 -4.73
CA LYS A 3 19.10 -3.24 -4.64
C LYS A 3 18.59 -3.31 -3.19
N PRO A 4 17.92 -2.26 -2.69
CA PRO A 4 17.24 -2.32 -1.39
C PRO A 4 16.11 -3.36 -1.43
N ILE A 5 15.91 -4.04 -0.30
CA ILE A 5 14.87 -5.07 -0.15
C ILE A 5 13.63 -4.44 0.46
N VAL A 6 12.48 -4.63 -0.20
CA VAL A 6 11.18 -4.14 0.24
C VAL A 6 10.23 -5.31 0.43
N ILE A 7 9.54 -5.37 1.57
CA ILE A 7 8.56 -6.41 1.87
C ILE A 7 7.20 -5.77 2.15
N ALA A 8 6.15 -6.30 1.53
CA ALA A 8 4.77 -5.91 1.81
C ALA A 8 4.01 -7.06 2.48
N LEU A 9 3.30 -6.74 3.56
CA LEU A 9 2.60 -7.70 4.41
C LEU A 9 1.08 -7.49 4.32
N GLY A 10 0.31 -8.52 4.02
CA GLY A 10 -1.14 -8.47 4.08
C GLY A 10 -1.85 -9.26 2.98
N GLU A 11 -2.94 -8.71 2.47
CA GLU A 11 -3.82 -9.39 1.54
C GLU A 11 -3.25 -9.52 0.12
N ILE A 12 -3.55 -10.66 -0.51
CA ILE A 12 -3.53 -10.88 -1.95
C ILE A 12 -4.89 -11.47 -2.35
N LEU A 13 -5.49 -10.98 -3.43
CA LEU A 13 -6.87 -11.33 -3.76
C LEU A 13 -7.22 -11.13 -5.24
N TRP A 14 -8.39 -11.62 -5.62
CA TRP A 14 -9.03 -11.30 -6.87
C TRP A 14 -10.18 -10.31 -6.68
N ASP A 15 -10.17 -9.22 -7.43
CA ASP A 15 -11.36 -8.38 -7.64
C ASP A 15 -12.24 -9.04 -8.71
N MET A 16 -13.42 -9.53 -8.29
CA MET A 16 -14.37 -10.25 -9.14
C MET A 16 -15.34 -9.26 -9.80
N LEU A 17 -14.91 -8.65 -10.92
CA LEU A 17 -15.68 -7.67 -11.66
C LEU A 17 -16.63 -8.35 -12.66
N PRO A 18 -17.73 -7.70 -13.07
CA PRO A 18 -18.62 -8.22 -14.14
C PRO A 18 -17.90 -8.46 -15.47
N THR A 19 -16.79 -7.77 -15.71
CA THR A 19 -15.96 -7.87 -16.93
C THR A 19 -14.88 -8.93 -16.85
N GLY A 20 -14.73 -9.60 -15.71
CA GLY A 20 -13.68 -10.58 -15.42
C GLY A 20 -12.99 -10.32 -14.09
N LYS A 21 -12.10 -11.22 -13.68
CA LYS A 21 -11.35 -11.06 -12.45
C LYS A 21 -10.06 -10.28 -12.68
N ARG A 22 -9.64 -9.50 -11.70
CA ARG A 22 -8.36 -8.78 -11.69
C ARG A 22 -7.57 -9.10 -10.43
N ALA A 23 -6.28 -9.37 -10.59
CA ALA A 23 -5.38 -9.58 -9.47
C ALA A 23 -5.14 -8.25 -8.73
N GLY A 24 -5.11 -8.30 -7.40
CA GLY A 24 -4.95 -7.15 -6.54
C GLY A 24 -4.56 -7.51 -5.11
N GLY A 25 -4.72 -6.55 -4.23
CA GLY A 25 -4.28 -6.53 -2.84
C GLY A 25 -3.30 -5.38 -2.65
N ALA A 26 -3.62 -4.45 -1.75
CA ALA A 26 -2.81 -3.24 -1.59
C ALA A 26 -1.33 -3.53 -1.29
N PRO A 27 -0.96 -4.51 -0.44
CA PRO A 27 0.44 -4.84 -0.21
C PRO A 27 1.15 -5.34 -1.47
N VAL A 28 0.48 -6.17 -2.27
CA VAL A 28 1.08 -6.73 -3.50
C VAL A 28 1.22 -5.65 -4.57
N ASN A 29 0.24 -4.76 -4.69
CA ASN A 29 0.33 -3.60 -5.57
C ASN A 29 1.52 -2.72 -5.17
N PHE A 30 1.67 -2.41 -3.89
CA PHE A 30 2.83 -1.68 -3.36
C PHE A 30 4.15 -2.36 -3.73
N ALA A 31 4.27 -3.68 -3.49
CA ALA A 31 5.48 -4.45 -3.81
C ALA A 31 5.82 -4.38 -5.31
N TYR A 32 4.81 -4.52 -6.17
CA TYR A 32 4.97 -4.37 -7.62
C TYR A 32 5.59 -3.02 -7.97
N HIS A 33 5.02 -1.93 -7.48
CA HIS A 33 5.46 -0.58 -7.82
C HIS A 33 6.81 -0.22 -7.19
N ALA A 34 7.14 -0.74 -6.01
CA ALA A 34 8.47 -0.63 -5.43
C ALA A 34 9.53 -1.32 -6.30
N SER A 35 9.22 -2.51 -6.86
CA SER A 35 10.14 -3.24 -7.75
C SER A 35 10.45 -2.47 -9.04
N GLN A 36 9.47 -1.74 -9.57
CA GLN A 36 9.65 -0.90 -10.75
C GLN A 36 10.47 0.37 -10.44
N ASN A 37 10.65 0.72 -9.15
CA ASN A 37 11.34 1.91 -8.68
C ASN A 37 12.61 1.59 -7.87
N CYS A 38 13.48 0.73 -8.43
CA CYS A 38 14.82 0.43 -7.94
C CYS A 38 14.91 -0.53 -6.74
N ALA A 39 13.83 -1.12 -6.24
CA ALA A 39 13.86 -2.10 -5.15
C ALA A 39 13.86 -3.55 -5.66
N GLU A 40 14.29 -4.47 -4.80
CA GLU A 40 13.96 -5.89 -4.86
C GLU A 40 12.82 -6.13 -3.88
N SER A 41 11.60 -6.40 -4.37
CA SER A 41 10.42 -6.42 -3.52
C SER A 41 9.76 -7.78 -3.46
N TYR A 42 9.17 -8.06 -2.30
CA TYR A 42 8.47 -9.31 -1.99
C TYR A 42 7.12 -9.02 -1.34
N ALA A 43 6.12 -9.85 -1.66
CA ALA A 43 4.85 -9.87 -0.96
C ALA A 43 4.76 -11.09 -0.04
N ILE A 44 4.44 -10.88 1.23
CA ILE A 44 4.10 -11.92 2.20
C ILE A 44 2.58 -11.94 2.37
N SER A 45 1.97 -13.09 2.05
CA SER A 45 0.53 -13.30 2.11
C SER A 45 0.20 -14.80 2.16
N ALA A 46 -1.07 -15.17 1.93
CA ALA A 46 -1.46 -16.55 1.70
C ALA A 46 -2.57 -16.65 0.64
N VAL A 47 -2.55 -17.76 -0.11
CA VAL A 47 -3.59 -18.16 -1.07
C VAL A 47 -4.13 -19.55 -0.74
N GLY A 48 -5.30 -19.86 -1.23
CA GLY A 48 -5.89 -21.18 -1.10
C GLY A 48 -5.19 -22.23 -1.96
N ASN A 49 -5.31 -23.49 -1.54
CA ASN A 49 -4.95 -24.62 -2.38
C ASN A 49 -6.06 -24.88 -3.42
N ASP A 50 -6.33 -23.86 -4.23
CA ASP A 50 -7.40 -23.86 -5.24
C ASP A 50 -6.90 -23.26 -6.57
N GLU A 51 -7.76 -23.33 -7.61
CA GLU A 51 -7.42 -22.83 -8.95
C GLU A 51 -7.18 -21.32 -8.95
N LEU A 52 -7.97 -20.56 -8.16
CA LEU A 52 -7.81 -19.10 -8.05
C LEU A 52 -6.45 -18.73 -7.44
N GLY A 53 -5.97 -19.49 -6.43
CA GLY A 53 -4.66 -19.29 -5.82
C GLY A 53 -3.52 -19.56 -6.79
N ALA A 54 -3.61 -20.67 -7.51
CA ALA A 54 -2.60 -21.03 -8.52
C ALA A 54 -2.52 -19.97 -9.64
N GLU A 55 -3.67 -19.49 -10.13
CA GLU A 55 -3.73 -18.44 -11.15
C GLU A 55 -3.19 -17.10 -10.63
N LEU A 56 -3.53 -16.72 -9.39
CA LEU A 56 -3.10 -15.46 -8.77
C LEU A 56 -1.57 -15.41 -8.62
N LEU A 57 -0.96 -16.50 -8.14
CA LEU A 57 0.49 -16.62 -8.05
C LEU A 57 1.17 -16.60 -9.41
N ASN A 58 0.58 -17.26 -10.41
CA ASN A 58 1.10 -17.24 -11.77
C ASN A 58 1.03 -15.83 -12.39
N ASP A 59 -0.01 -15.07 -12.13
CA ASP A 59 -0.15 -13.70 -12.64
C ASP A 59 0.80 -12.74 -11.91
N ALA A 60 0.98 -12.88 -10.59
CA ALA A 60 2.01 -12.17 -9.84
C ALA A 60 3.42 -12.45 -10.38
N HIS A 61 3.74 -13.73 -10.65
CA HIS A 61 5.00 -14.13 -11.27
C HIS A 61 5.20 -13.53 -12.67
N LYS A 62 4.18 -13.54 -13.53
CA LYS A 62 4.24 -12.91 -14.87
C LYS A 62 4.47 -11.41 -14.79
N ALA A 63 3.93 -10.75 -13.77
CA ALA A 63 4.16 -9.35 -13.49
C ALA A 63 5.56 -9.07 -12.92
N GLY A 64 6.34 -10.11 -12.60
CA GLY A 64 7.68 -9.97 -12.01
C GLY A 64 7.67 -9.66 -10.52
N ILE A 65 6.58 -9.99 -9.83
CA ILE A 65 6.45 -9.84 -8.38
C ILE A 65 7.06 -11.07 -7.69
N ASN A 66 8.04 -10.87 -6.82
CA ASN A 66 8.53 -11.94 -5.95
C ASN A 66 7.53 -12.18 -4.82
N THR A 67 7.25 -13.44 -4.54
CA THR A 67 6.26 -13.82 -3.53
C THR A 67 6.86 -14.74 -2.47
N LEU A 68 6.57 -14.42 -1.20
CA LEU A 68 6.72 -15.29 -0.04
C LEU A 68 5.32 -15.68 0.44
N VAL A 69 4.49 -16.14 -0.49
CA VAL A 69 3.07 -16.42 -0.28
C VAL A 69 2.88 -17.89 0.09
N GLN A 70 2.23 -18.11 1.23
CA GLN A 70 1.88 -19.43 1.71
C GLN A 70 0.66 -19.99 0.96
N THR A 71 0.53 -21.31 0.93
CA THR A 71 -0.69 -22.00 0.46
C THR A 71 -1.30 -22.75 1.64
N ASN A 72 -2.60 -22.51 1.91
CA ASN A 72 -3.33 -23.16 2.99
C ASN A 72 -4.67 -23.76 2.53
N GLU A 73 -5.45 -24.30 3.46
CA GLU A 73 -6.73 -24.98 3.17
C GLU A 73 -7.94 -24.03 3.01
N TYR A 74 -7.76 -22.75 3.32
CA TYR A 74 -8.81 -21.74 3.16
C TYR A 74 -8.90 -21.27 1.70
N PRO A 75 -10.08 -20.81 1.24
CA PRO A 75 -10.23 -20.34 -0.14
C PRO A 75 -9.37 -19.11 -0.42
N THR A 76 -8.92 -18.97 -1.65
CA THR A 76 -8.23 -17.76 -2.10
C THR A 76 -9.10 -16.52 -1.92
N GLY A 77 -8.51 -15.44 -1.44
CA GLY A 77 -9.21 -14.18 -1.18
C GLY A 77 -9.86 -13.59 -2.43
N THR A 78 -11.09 -13.13 -2.26
CA THR A 78 -11.84 -12.44 -3.33
C THR A 78 -12.59 -11.24 -2.79
N VAL A 79 -12.74 -10.22 -3.64
CA VAL A 79 -13.68 -9.12 -3.47
C VAL A 79 -14.77 -9.29 -4.52
N ALA A 80 -15.99 -9.55 -4.08
CA ALA A 80 -17.13 -9.63 -4.97
C ALA A 80 -17.66 -8.22 -5.26
N VAL A 81 -17.93 -7.94 -6.53
CA VAL A 81 -18.55 -6.68 -6.97
C VAL A 81 -19.94 -6.99 -7.50
N ALA A 82 -20.96 -6.55 -6.77
CA ALA A 82 -22.34 -6.61 -7.18
C ALA A 82 -22.82 -5.23 -7.66
N LEU A 83 -23.66 -5.19 -8.67
CA LEU A 83 -24.31 -3.96 -9.11
C LEU A 83 -25.73 -3.89 -8.55
N THR A 84 -25.94 -3.02 -7.56
CA THR A 84 -27.29 -2.74 -7.03
C THR A 84 -27.76 -1.41 -7.61
N ASN A 85 -28.77 -1.44 -8.48
CA ASN A 85 -29.29 -0.25 -9.19
C ASN A 85 -28.20 0.51 -9.99
N GLY A 86 -27.20 -0.19 -10.54
CA GLY A 86 -26.10 0.41 -11.28
C GLY A 86 -24.97 0.97 -10.39
N ILE A 87 -25.08 0.86 -9.07
CA ILE A 87 -24.05 1.27 -8.11
C ILE A 87 -23.26 0.02 -7.71
N PRO A 88 -21.92 0.02 -7.82
CA PRO A 88 -21.09 -1.11 -7.40
C PRO A 88 -21.06 -1.22 -5.88
N GLU A 89 -21.37 -2.37 -5.35
CA GLU A 89 -21.18 -2.76 -3.96
C GLU A 89 -20.04 -3.78 -3.87
N TYR A 90 -19.06 -3.48 -3.03
CA TYR A 90 -17.87 -4.30 -2.83
C TYR A 90 -18.02 -5.13 -1.56
N THR A 91 -17.96 -6.44 -1.68
CA THR A 91 -17.96 -7.37 -0.54
C THR A 91 -16.63 -8.08 -0.46
N ILE A 92 -15.83 -7.75 0.54
CA ILE A 92 -14.57 -8.44 0.84
C ILE A 92 -14.91 -9.73 1.58
N VAL A 93 -14.66 -10.88 0.93
CA VAL A 93 -14.95 -12.19 1.51
C VAL A 93 -14.08 -12.42 2.74
N GLN A 94 -14.67 -12.94 3.81
CA GLN A 94 -13.97 -13.23 5.06
C GLN A 94 -13.64 -14.73 5.17
N ASN A 95 -12.75 -15.07 6.09
CA ASN A 95 -12.26 -16.43 6.33
C ASN A 95 -11.65 -17.05 5.06
N VAL A 96 -10.76 -16.29 4.45
CA VAL A 96 -10.01 -16.66 3.25
C VAL A 96 -8.53 -16.85 3.60
N ALA A 97 -7.74 -17.35 2.66
CA ALA A 97 -6.37 -17.78 2.93
C ALA A 97 -5.48 -16.72 3.59
N TRP A 98 -5.55 -15.46 3.17
CA TRP A 98 -4.76 -14.37 3.79
C TRP A 98 -5.25 -13.92 5.17
N ASP A 99 -6.40 -14.42 5.65
CA ASP A 99 -6.81 -14.31 7.05
C ASP A 99 -6.04 -15.30 7.96
N HIS A 100 -5.26 -16.21 7.37
CA HIS A 100 -4.53 -17.30 8.01
C HIS A 100 -3.06 -17.35 7.57
N ILE A 101 -2.38 -16.19 7.58
CA ILE A 101 -0.94 -16.11 7.34
C ILE A 101 -0.22 -16.65 8.56
N GLY A 102 0.48 -17.78 8.41
CA GLY A 102 1.22 -18.42 9.50
C GLY A 102 2.62 -17.82 9.66
N TYR A 103 3.07 -17.70 10.91
CA TYR A 103 4.46 -17.30 11.20
C TYR A 103 5.43 -18.44 10.88
N THR A 104 6.54 -18.09 10.21
CA THR A 104 7.70 -18.98 10.04
C THR A 104 9.00 -18.24 10.27
N ASP A 105 10.04 -18.95 10.68
CA ASP A 105 11.38 -18.36 10.86
C ASP A 105 11.96 -17.85 9.54
N GLU A 106 11.58 -18.46 8.41
CA GLU A 106 11.97 -18.00 7.06
C GLU A 106 11.40 -16.63 6.74
N LEU A 107 10.12 -16.38 7.06
CA LEU A 107 9.50 -15.08 6.90
C LEU A 107 10.14 -14.03 7.82
N ALA A 108 10.44 -14.41 9.07
CA ALA A 108 11.12 -13.53 10.01
C ALA A 108 12.55 -13.18 9.55
N GLU A 109 13.28 -14.14 9.01
CA GLU A 109 14.60 -13.90 8.42
C GLU A 109 14.52 -12.97 7.20
N ALA A 110 13.52 -13.13 6.32
CA ALA A 110 13.31 -12.24 5.19
C ALA A 110 13.03 -10.81 5.67
N VAL A 111 12.12 -10.64 6.62
CA VAL A 111 11.75 -9.34 7.21
C VAL A 111 12.95 -8.67 7.89
N SER A 112 13.81 -9.42 8.57
CA SER A 112 15.00 -8.88 9.24
C SER A 112 16.04 -8.28 8.27
N LYS A 113 15.97 -8.63 6.99
CA LYS A 113 16.85 -8.10 5.93
C LYS A 113 16.24 -6.92 5.19
N ALA A 114 14.96 -6.66 5.35
CA ALA A 114 14.24 -5.63 4.60
C ALA A 114 14.71 -4.21 4.94
N ASP A 115 14.87 -3.38 3.90
CA ASP A 115 15.15 -1.94 4.02
C ASP A 115 13.85 -1.13 4.16
N ALA A 116 12.73 -1.70 3.70
CA ALA A 116 11.40 -1.17 3.96
C ALA A 116 10.37 -2.29 4.11
N ILE A 117 9.34 -2.02 4.92
CA ILE A 117 8.17 -2.88 5.10
C ILE A 117 6.92 -2.05 4.93
N CYS A 118 5.94 -2.57 4.16
CA CYS A 118 4.62 -1.97 4.02
C CYS A 118 3.55 -2.86 4.63
N PHE A 119 2.60 -2.27 5.32
CA PHE A 119 1.44 -2.94 5.92
C PHE A 119 0.25 -1.98 6.01
N GLY A 120 -0.95 -2.55 6.12
CA GLY A 120 -2.21 -1.82 6.23
C GLY A 120 -3.17 -2.49 7.20
N THR A 121 -4.36 -1.92 7.40
CA THR A 121 -5.34 -2.45 8.37
C THR A 121 -5.98 -3.75 7.93
N LEU A 122 -6.30 -3.90 6.63
CA LEU A 122 -7.09 -5.00 6.11
C LEU A 122 -6.42 -6.36 6.30
N GLY A 123 -5.10 -6.45 6.07
CA GLY A 123 -4.33 -7.68 6.25
C GLY A 123 -4.27 -8.21 7.70
N LEU A 124 -4.65 -7.36 8.67
CA LEU A 124 -4.67 -7.68 10.10
C LEU A 124 -6.08 -7.88 10.67
N ARG A 125 -7.11 -8.03 9.83
CA ARG A 125 -8.50 -8.16 10.29
C ARG A 125 -8.80 -9.46 11.04
N SER A 126 -8.02 -10.52 10.81
CA SER A 126 -8.13 -11.79 11.54
C SER A 126 -7.04 -11.88 12.61
N GLN A 127 -7.34 -12.56 13.73
CA GLN A 127 -6.39 -12.67 14.84
C GLN A 127 -5.11 -13.42 14.44
N GLU A 128 -5.22 -14.46 13.61
CA GLU A 128 -4.06 -15.27 13.21
C GLU A 128 -3.07 -14.47 12.36
N SER A 129 -3.56 -13.80 11.32
CA SER A 129 -2.70 -12.93 10.48
C SER A 129 -2.22 -11.71 11.24
N HIS A 130 -3.05 -11.14 12.14
CA HIS A 130 -2.64 -10.06 13.03
C HIS A 130 -1.42 -10.48 13.86
N ASP A 131 -1.52 -11.58 14.61
CA ASP A 131 -0.44 -12.04 15.50
C ASP A 131 0.85 -12.33 14.72
N THR A 132 0.69 -12.91 13.52
CA THR A 132 1.82 -13.18 12.62
C THR A 132 2.47 -11.88 12.13
N ILE A 133 1.68 -10.94 11.60
CA ILE A 133 2.21 -9.68 11.05
C ILE A 133 2.86 -8.84 12.14
N ILE A 134 2.22 -8.70 13.31
CA ILE A 134 2.81 -8.01 14.45
C ILE A 134 4.14 -8.63 14.87
N LYS A 135 4.19 -9.96 14.95
CA LYS A 135 5.44 -10.67 15.26
C LYS A 135 6.51 -10.45 14.19
N LEU A 136 6.15 -10.44 12.92
CA LEU A 136 7.08 -10.12 11.82
C LEU A 136 7.60 -8.68 11.91
N LEU A 137 6.74 -7.70 12.20
CA LEU A 137 7.14 -6.30 12.36
C LEU A 137 8.18 -6.11 13.48
N GLN A 138 8.15 -6.94 14.52
CA GLN A 138 9.15 -6.93 15.59
C GLN A 138 10.55 -7.38 15.14
N HIS A 139 10.65 -8.12 14.04
CA HIS A 139 11.92 -8.53 13.43
C HIS A 139 12.52 -7.51 12.48
N THR A 140 11.83 -6.39 12.24
CA THR A 140 12.33 -5.34 11.33
C THR A 140 13.62 -4.75 11.87
N LYS A 141 14.65 -4.64 11.02
CA LYS A 141 15.94 -4.07 11.42
C LYS A 141 15.83 -2.58 11.73
N GLU A 142 16.74 -2.09 12.56
CA GLU A 142 16.87 -0.65 12.84
C GLU A 142 17.14 0.14 11.54
N GLY A 143 16.52 1.32 11.43
CA GLY A 143 16.66 2.21 10.26
C GLY A 143 15.84 1.79 9.03
N ALA A 144 15.10 0.67 9.06
CA ALA A 144 14.19 0.33 7.98
C ALA A 144 12.98 1.27 7.94
N LEU A 145 12.51 1.58 6.73
CA LEU A 145 11.26 2.30 6.53
C LEU A 145 10.08 1.37 6.84
N LYS A 146 9.19 1.81 7.72
CA LYS A 146 7.98 1.07 8.12
C LYS A 146 6.77 1.86 7.68
N PHE A 147 6.30 1.53 6.47
CA PHE A 147 5.24 2.23 5.76
C PHE A 147 3.87 1.68 6.16
N PHE A 148 3.14 2.43 6.94
CA PHE A 148 1.74 2.16 7.25
C PHE A 148 0.82 2.94 6.29
N ASP A 149 0.21 2.25 5.34
CA ASP A 149 -0.90 2.77 4.53
C ASP A 149 -2.20 2.39 5.23
N ILE A 150 -2.91 3.36 5.81
CA ILE A 150 -4.10 3.07 6.64
C ILE A 150 -5.18 2.36 5.84
N ASN A 151 -5.45 2.82 4.62
CA ASN A 151 -6.27 2.19 3.58
C ASN A 151 -7.52 1.49 4.12
N LEU A 152 -8.39 2.26 4.79
CA LEU A 152 -9.55 1.74 5.49
C LEU A 152 -10.53 1.04 4.54
N ARG A 153 -10.97 -0.15 4.93
CA ARG A 153 -11.92 -0.96 4.15
C ARG A 153 -13.07 -1.44 5.04
N ALA A 154 -14.30 -1.14 4.62
CA ALA A 154 -15.53 -1.53 5.31
C ALA A 154 -15.46 -1.20 6.81
N ASN A 155 -15.57 -2.20 7.68
CA ASN A 155 -15.45 -2.09 9.13
C ASN A 155 -14.28 -2.92 9.69
N PHE A 156 -13.28 -3.23 8.86
CA PHE A 156 -12.13 -4.06 9.24
C PHE A 156 -11.00 -3.22 9.87
N TYR A 157 -11.36 -2.29 10.74
CA TYR A 157 -10.43 -1.47 11.51
C TYR A 157 -11.04 -1.07 12.84
N SER A 158 -10.18 -0.75 13.79
CA SER A 158 -10.56 -0.11 15.06
C SER A 158 -9.52 0.91 15.45
N LYS A 159 -9.86 1.77 16.42
CA LYS A 159 -8.91 2.74 16.96
C LYS A 159 -7.69 2.04 17.54
N GLU A 160 -7.92 0.96 18.28
CA GLU A 160 -6.87 0.17 18.96
C GLU A 160 -5.89 -0.43 17.92
N LEU A 161 -6.42 -1.03 16.84
CA LEU A 161 -5.60 -1.56 15.77
C LEU A 161 -4.77 -0.46 15.08
N ILE A 162 -5.38 0.69 14.79
CA ILE A 162 -4.67 1.80 14.15
C ILE A 162 -3.58 2.36 15.09
N GLU A 163 -3.86 2.53 16.38
CA GLU A 163 -2.85 2.96 17.38
C GLU A 163 -1.70 1.96 17.48
N GLU A 164 -1.99 0.66 17.49
CA GLU A 164 -0.98 -0.39 17.50
C GLU A 164 -0.09 -0.31 16.26
N LEU A 165 -0.67 -0.21 15.05
CA LEU A 165 0.07 -0.15 13.79
C LEU A 165 0.89 1.14 13.66
N LEU A 166 0.38 2.28 14.12
CA LEU A 166 1.12 3.54 14.19
C LEU A 166 2.33 3.42 15.13
N GLY A 167 2.24 2.61 16.19
CA GLY A 167 3.37 2.33 17.09
C GLY A 167 4.53 1.57 16.43
N TYR A 168 4.26 0.86 15.33
CA TYR A 168 5.31 0.21 14.52
C TYR A 168 5.79 1.06 13.35
N ALA A 169 5.00 2.03 12.89
CA ALA A 169 5.28 2.83 11.70
C ALA A 169 6.34 3.90 11.92
N ASN A 170 7.03 4.30 10.85
CA ASN A 170 7.74 5.58 10.76
C ASN A 170 7.33 6.38 9.50
N ILE A 171 6.51 5.78 8.62
CA ILE A 171 5.82 6.48 7.55
C ILE A 171 4.33 6.15 7.69
N PHE A 172 3.51 7.18 7.71
CA PHE A 172 2.06 7.06 7.77
C PHE A 172 1.42 7.74 6.56
N LYS A 173 0.63 6.98 5.80
CA LYS A 173 -0.14 7.51 4.68
C LYS A 173 -1.63 7.42 4.97
N ILE A 174 -2.32 8.48 4.62
CA ILE A 174 -3.77 8.67 4.81
C ILE A 174 -4.32 9.50 3.66
N ASN A 175 -5.56 9.25 3.26
CA ASN A 175 -6.26 10.16 2.35
C ASN A 175 -7.14 11.17 3.10
N ASP A 176 -7.67 12.15 2.38
CA ASP A 176 -8.48 13.24 2.93
C ASP A 176 -9.78 12.74 3.59
N ASP A 177 -10.48 11.77 2.99
CA ASP A 177 -11.68 11.17 3.57
C ASP A 177 -11.36 10.39 4.85
N GLU A 178 -10.30 9.60 4.85
CA GLU A 178 -9.82 8.87 6.03
C GLU A 178 -9.37 9.84 7.14
N LEU A 179 -8.74 10.97 6.78
CA LEU A 179 -8.30 11.95 7.76
C LEU A 179 -9.48 12.56 8.53
N ILE A 180 -10.62 12.80 7.85
CA ILE A 180 -11.86 13.24 8.51
C ILE A 180 -12.30 12.25 9.58
N MET A 181 -12.30 10.94 9.24
CA MET A 181 -12.65 9.88 10.19
C MET A 181 -11.66 9.79 11.37
N MET A 182 -10.36 9.95 11.07
CA MET A 182 -9.32 9.89 12.11
C MET A 182 -9.38 11.10 13.05
N ARG A 183 -9.73 12.30 12.55
CA ARG A 183 -9.95 13.46 13.41
C ARG A 183 -10.99 13.19 14.50
N GLU A 184 -12.11 12.58 14.15
CA GLU A 184 -13.16 12.20 15.09
C GLU A 184 -12.68 11.09 16.04
N MET A 185 -12.15 10.00 15.47
CA MET A 185 -11.73 8.80 16.22
C MET A 185 -10.64 9.11 17.27
N PHE A 186 -9.67 9.96 16.93
CA PHE A 186 -8.55 10.33 17.80
C PHE A 186 -8.76 11.61 18.56
N SER A 187 -9.91 12.29 18.37
CA SER A 187 -10.21 13.59 18.97
C SER A 187 -9.10 14.61 18.69
N ILE A 188 -8.65 14.66 17.43
CA ILE A 188 -7.58 15.58 17.01
C ILE A 188 -8.10 17.02 17.15
N PRO A 189 -7.31 17.96 17.71
CA PRO A 189 -7.71 19.35 17.84
C PRO A 189 -8.16 19.97 16.49
N GLU A 190 -9.05 20.93 16.54
CA GLU A 190 -9.43 21.71 15.37
C GLU A 190 -8.19 22.36 14.73
N GLY A 191 -8.15 22.33 13.39
CA GLY A 191 -7.04 22.85 12.60
C GLY A 191 -7.12 22.41 11.14
N ASN A 192 -6.16 22.82 10.34
CA ASN A 192 -6.06 22.37 8.95
C ASN A 192 -5.50 20.93 8.85
N ASP A 193 -5.48 20.37 7.64
CA ASP A 193 -5.08 18.99 7.41
C ASP A 193 -3.58 18.74 7.67
N GLU A 194 -2.74 19.76 7.41
CA GLU A 194 -1.31 19.70 7.72
C GLU A 194 -1.07 19.62 9.24
N GLU A 195 -1.84 20.37 10.04
CA GLU A 195 -1.78 20.31 11.50
C GLU A 195 -2.21 18.95 12.04
N ALA A 196 -3.24 18.34 11.44
CA ALA A 196 -3.64 16.98 11.81
C ALA A 196 -2.57 15.93 11.43
N CYS A 197 -1.93 16.04 10.28
CA CYS A 197 -0.81 15.19 9.90
C CYS A 197 0.36 15.35 10.86
N LYS A 198 0.71 16.56 11.27
CA LYS A 198 1.73 16.84 12.27
C LYS A 198 1.38 16.27 13.64
N TRP A 199 0.09 16.30 14.02
CA TRP A 199 -0.35 15.69 15.27
C TRP A 199 -0.05 14.19 15.31
N PHE A 200 -0.27 13.44 14.20
CA PHE A 200 0.14 12.03 14.11
C PHE A 200 1.65 11.89 14.16
N MET A 201 2.38 12.73 13.45
CA MET A 201 3.84 12.72 13.41
C MET A 201 4.44 12.88 14.81
N ASP A 202 3.99 13.87 15.56
CA ASP A 202 4.50 14.15 16.91
C ASP A 202 4.13 13.05 17.91
N ARG A 203 2.89 12.52 17.81
CA ARG A 203 2.39 11.50 18.72
C ARG A 203 3.06 10.14 18.55
N PHE A 204 3.38 9.76 17.32
CA PHE A 204 3.89 8.42 16.99
C PHE A 204 5.33 8.42 16.48
N ASP A 205 6.02 9.55 16.60
CA ASP A 205 7.44 9.73 16.23
C ASP A 205 7.73 9.35 14.76
N LEU A 206 6.83 9.75 13.84
CA LEU A 206 6.92 9.41 12.42
C LEU A 206 7.98 10.26 11.70
N GLU A 207 8.70 9.64 10.77
CA GLU A 207 9.65 10.32 9.87
C GLU A 207 8.92 11.05 8.73
N TYR A 208 7.81 10.47 8.25
CA TYR A 208 6.97 11.06 7.20
C TYR A 208 5.50 10.85 7.48
N THR A 209 4.70 11.89 7.19
CA THR A 209 3.26 11.77 6.99
C THR A 209 2.92 12.13 5.55
N ILE A 210 2.06 11.33 4.92
CA ILE A 210 1.64 11.48 3.53
C ILE A 210 0.13 11.63 3.50
N LEU A 211 -0.34 12.77 3.04
CA LEU A 211 -1.75 13.05 2.80
C LEU A 211 -2.03 13.07 1.30
N THR A 212 -3.01 12.30 0.86
CA THR A 212 -3.46 12.29 -0.54
C THR A 212 -4.90 12.76 -0.63
N GLY A 213 -5.20 13.66 -1.57
CA GLY A 213 -6.54 14.16 -1.87
C GLY A 213 -7.00 13.75 -3.27
N GLY A 214 -6.82 12.46 -3.61
CA GLY A 214 -7.30 11.86 -4.85
C GLY A 214 -6.90 12.65 -6.10
N ALA A 215 -7.89 13.21 -6.82
CA ALA A 215 -7.67 13.95 -8.06
C ALA A 215 -7.19 15.40 -7.85
N THR A 216 -6.94 15.84 -6.61
CA THR A 216 -6.65 17.24 -6.30
C THR A 216 -5.19 17.49 -5.94
N PHE A 217 -4.66 16.81 -4.93
CA PHE A 217 -3.31 17.05 -4.42
C PHE A 217 -2.73 15.86 -3.68
N SER A 218 -1.44 15.97 -3.38
CA SER A 218 -0.81 15.20 -2.30
C SER A 218 0.20 16.08 -1.57
N THR A 219 0.36 15.83 -0.26
CA THR A 219 1.31 16.53 0.60
C THR A 219 2.10 15.53 1.41
N ILE A 220 3.42 15.69 1.42
CA ILE A 220 4.33 14.90 2.27
C ILE A 220 4.99 15.87 3.23
N ILE A 221 4.95 15.54 4.51
CA ILE A 221 5.58 16.28 5.59
C ILE A 221 6.66 15.39 6.18
N ALA A 222 7.89 15.86 6.24
CA ALA A 222 9.01 15.19 6.88
C ALA A 222 9.23 15.72 8.29
N LYS A 223 9.77 14.89 9.16
CA LYS A 223 10.05 15.19 10.58
C LYS A 223 11.01 16.37 10.78
N ASP A 224 11.91 16.60 9.83
CA ASP A 224 12.82 17.75 9.83
C ASP A 224 12.16 19.08 9.46
N GLY A 225 10.87 19.05 9.12
CA GLY A 225 10.07 20.21 8.72
C GLY A 225 10.01 20.45 7.19
N GLU A 226 10.74 19.66 6.36
CA GLU A 226 10.57 19.75 4.92
C GLU A 226 9.15 19.32 4.54
N THR A 227 8.49 20.11 3.71
CA THR A 227 7.14 19.83 3.18
C THR A 227 7.15 19.91 1.66
N SER A 228 6.47 18.97 1.02
CA SER A 228 6.28 18.94 -0.41
C SER A 228 4.80 18.76 -0.73
N THR A 229 4.19 19.73 -1.43
CA THR A 229 2.81 19.65 -1.92
C THR A 229 2.81 19.73 -3.44
N LEU A 230 2.13 18.79 -4.08
CA LEU A 230 1.96 18.73 -5.53
C LEU A 230 0.47 18.57 -5.87
N LEU A 231 0.05 19.27 -6.92
CA LEU A 231 -1.28 19.06 -7.50
C LEU A 231 -1.27 17.75 -8.28
N THR A 232 -2.38 17.04 -8.24
CA THR A 232 -2.56 15.82 -9.07
C THR A 232 -2.67 16.22 -10.54
N PRO A 233 -1.84 15.68 -11.43
CA PRO A 233 -1.94 15.99 -12.85
C PRO A 233 -3.23 15.42 -13.44
N HIS A 234 -3.86 16.16 -14.33
CA HIS A 234 -5.04 15.70 -15.03
C HIS A 234 -4.67 14.69 -16.12
N VAL A 235 -5.28 13.50 -16.07
CA VAL A 235 -5.10 12.42 -17.03
C VAL A 235 -6.44 11.85 -17.46
N GLU A 236 -6.48 11.18 -18.62
CA GLU A 236 -7.64 10.37 -19.00
C GLU A 236 -7.64 9.09 -18.16
N VAL A 237 -8.61 8.97 -17.25
CA VAL A 237 -8.69 7.87 -16.28
C VAL A 237 -9.34 6.66 -16.91
N ALA A 238 -8.61 5.54 -16.97
CA ALA A 238 -9.13 4.22 -17.31
C ALA A 238 -9.60 3.46 -16.07
N ASP A 239 -8.80 3.51 -14.98
CA ASP A 239 -9.05 2.82 -13.70
C ASP A 239 -8.32 3.58 -12.59
N THR A 240 -8.80 3.49 -11.34
CA THR A 240 -8.14 4.07 -10.17
C THR A 240 -7.56 3.01 -9.22
N VAL A 241 -7.75 1.73 -9.53
CA VAL A 241 -7.22 0.62 -8.72
C VAL A 241 -5.70 0.69 -8.65
N GLY A 242 -5.15 0.59 -7.45
CA GLY A 242 -3.71 0.61 -7.21
C GLY A 242 -3.03 1.99 -7.33
N ALA A 243 -3.77 3.08 -7.60
CA ALA A 243 -3.18 4.42 -7.69
C ALA A 243 -2.48 4.83 -6.37
N GLY A 244 -3.13 4.64 -5.23
CA GLY A 244 -2.55 4.90 -3.90
C GLY A 244 -1.35 4.01 -3.61
N ASP A 245 -1.46 2.72 -3.92
CA ASP A 245 -0.40 1.73 -3.70
C ASP A 245 0.82 2.02 -4.58
N SER A 246 0.58 2.45 -5.82
CA SER A 246 1.64 2.84 -6.76
C SER A 246 2.38 4.11 -6.33
N PHE A 247 1.65 5.07 -5.77
CA PHE A 247 2.25 6.23 -5.10
C PHE A 247 3.18 5.78 -3.98
N SER A 248 2.68 4.94 -3.07
CA SER A 248 3.41 4.45 -1.90
C SER A 248 4.65 3.65 -2.28
N GLY A 249 4.51 2.70 -3.22
CA GLY A 249 5.61 1.87 -3.71
C GLY A 249 6.68 2.68 -4.44
N SER A 250 6.28 3.62 -5.30
CA SER A 250 7.21 4.51 -6.01
C SER A 250 7.96 5.44 -5.05
N PHE A 251 7.25 6.08 -4.11
CA PHE A 251 7.86 6.91 -3.08
C PHE A 251 8.94 6.14 -2.30
N THR A 252 8.58 4.97 -1.78
CA THR A 252 9.49 4.13 -0.99
C THR A 252 10.72 3.72 -1.79
N GLY A 253 10.55 3.24 -3.02
CA GLY A 253 11.68 2.84 -3.87
C GLY A 253 12.63 4.02 -4.19
N LYS A 254 12.09 5.23 -4.38
CA LYS A 254 12.89 6.43 -4.63
C LYS A 254 13.64 6.91 -3.38
N ILE A 255 12.99 6.95 -2.23
CA ILE A 255 13.67 7.30 -0.96
C ILE A 255 14.81 6.33 -0.68
N LEU A 256 14.59 5.02 -0.81
CA LEU A 256 15.61 4.00 -0.61
C LEU A 256 16.77 4.10 -1.62
N SER A 257 16.54 4.64 -2.80
CA SER A 257 17.59 4.89 -3.79
C SER A 257 18.34 6.21 -3.59
N GLY A 258 18.02 6.96 -2.52
CA GLY A 258 18.70 8.21 -2.15
C GLY A 258 18.15 9.46 -2.82
N ALA A 259 16.95 9.41 -3.40
CA ALA A 259 16.28 10.59 -3.92
C ALA A 259 15.89 11.55 -2.79
N SER A 260 15.91 12.85 -3.08
CA SER A 260 15.33 13.86 -2.16
C SER A 260 13.83 13.67 -2.01
N LEU A 261 13.25 14.24 -0.93
CA LEU A 261 11.81 14.21 -0.69
C LEU A 261 11.01 14.68 -1.92
N LYS A 262 11.42 15.79 -2.54
CA LYS A 262 10.74 16.37 -3.71
C LYS A 262 10.82 15.48 -4.95
N GLU A 263 11.98 14.85 -5.19
CA GLU A 263 12.14 13.91 -6.30
C GLU A 263 11.32 12.64 -6.09
N ALA A 264 11.32 12.08 -4.88
CA ALA A 264 10.52 10.91 -4.53
C ALA A 264 9.01 11.21 -4.63
N HIS A 265 8.58 12.37 -4.13
CA HIS A 265 7.18 12.81 -4.24
C HIS A 265 6.76 13.00 -5.70
N ARG A 266 7.57 13.68 -6.51
CA ARG A 266 7.30 13.86 -7.94
C ARG A 266 7.18 12.53 -8.68
N ALA A 267 8.07 11.58 -8.39
CA ALA A 267 8.00 10.23 -8.96
C ALA A 267 6.73 9.51 -8.54
N ALA A 268 6.34 9.59 -7.27
CA ALA A 268 5.13 8.97 -6.74
C ALA A 268 3.87 9.51 -7.43
N VAL A 269 3.73 10.84 -7.57
CA VAL A 269 2.59 11.48 -8.26
C VAL A 269 2.53 11.07 -9.73
N ASN A 270 3.65 11.11 -10.45
CA ASN A 270 3.68 10.71 -11.86
C ASN A 270 3.35 9.21 -12.04
N THR A 271 3.82 8.37 -11.12
CA THR A 271 3.51 6.92 -11.13
C THR A 271 2.01 6.70 -10.91
N ALA A 272 1.41 7.33 -9.92
CA ALA A 272 -0.03 7.22 -9.65
C ALA A 272 -0.86 7.71 -10.85
N ALA A 273 -0.49 8.84 -11.45
CA ALA A 273 -1.12 9.35 -12.65
C ALA A 273 -1.01 8.36 -13.82
N TYR A 274 0.17 7.76 -14.04
CA TYR A 274 0.37 6.73 -15.05
C TYR A 274 -0.54 5.52 -14.83
N VAL A 275 -0.58 5.00 -13.59
CA VAL A 275 -1.42 3.86 -13.22
C VAL A 275 -2.89 4.16 -13.53
N CYS A 276 -3.38 5.34 -13.20
CA CYS A 276 -4.75 5.76 -13.51
C CYS A 276 -5.08 5.74 -15.01
N THR A 277 -4.09 5.82 -15.91
CA THR A 277 -4.32 5.69 -17.38
C THR A 277 -4.40 4.24 -17.85
N LYS A 278 -4.26 3.26 -16.98
CA LYS A 278 -4.23 1.83 -17.30
C LYS A 278 -5.32 1.07 -16.55
N GLU A 279 -5.59 -0.13 -16.98
CA GLU A 279 -6.49 -1.04 -16.28
C GLU A 279 -5.71 -1.90 -15.28
N GLY A 280 -6.25 -2.05 -14.06
CA GLY A 280 -5.71 -2.89 -12.98
C GLY A 280 -4.50 -2.32 -12.28
N GLY A 281 -4.09 -2.98 -11.18
CA GLY A 281 -3.06 -2.50 -10.26
C GLY A 281 -1.61 -2.75 -10.72
N TRP A 282 -1.37 -3.56 -11.75
CA TRP A 282 -0.01 -3.97 -12.18
C TRP A 282 0.26 -3.65 -13.66
N PRO A 283 0.10 -2.42 -14.11
CA PRO A 283 0.35 -2.08 -15.51
C PRO A 283 1.84 -2.16 -15.86
N ALA A 284 2.17 -2.69 -17.04
CA ALA A 284 3.55 -2.73 -17.51
C ALA A 284 4.13 -1.30 -17.63
N TYR A 285 5.31 -1.09 -17.07
CA TYR A 285 5.99 0.21 -17.16
C TYR A 285 6.63 0.41 -18.55
N PRO A 286 6.58 1.65 -19.08
CA PRO A 286 7.30 1.97 -20.31
C PRO A 286 8.81 1.79 -20.16
N THR A 287 9.50 1.34 -21.19
CA THR A 287 10.94 1.14 -21.19
C THR A 287 11.71 2.44 -20.92
N GLU A 288 11.20 3.56 -21.39
CA GLU A 288 11.73 4.91 -21.16
C GLU A 288 11.39 5.48 -19.77
N GLY A 289 10.67 4.73 -18.95
CA GLY A 289 10.16 5.17 -17.65
C GLY A 289 8.79 5.84 -17.73
N VAL A 290 8.22 6.12 -16.54
CA VAL A 290 6.92 6.78 -16.41
C VAL A 290 7.01 8.22 -16.92
N PRO A 291 6.04 8.70 -17.74
CA PRO A 291 6.02 10.08 -18.22
C PRO A 291 5.97 11.11 -17.10
N ASP A 292 6.56 12.28 -17.33
CA ASP A 292 6.48 13.39 -16.39
C ASP A 292 5.20 14.22 -16.63
N TYR A 293 4.08 13.77 -16.07
CA TYR A 293 2.79 14.44 -16.19
C TYR A 293 2.77 15.81 -15.52
N LEU A 294 3.57 16.01 -14.45
CA LEU A 294 3.69 17.29 -13.76
C LEU A 294 4.36 18.36 -14.62
N ALA A 295 5.34 18.00 -15.45
CA ALA A 295 5.94 18.93 -16.41
C ALA A 295 5.01 19.27 -17.57
N ALA A 296 4.12 18.35 -17.95
CA ALA A 296 3.11 18.58 -18.99
C ALA A 296 1.98 19.53 -18.50
N ALA A 297 1.59 19.44 -17.24
CA ALA A 297 0.56 20.31 -16.64
C ALA A 297 1.03 21.76 -16.40
N ALA A 298 2.33 22.01 -16.40
CA ALA A 298 2.92 23.34 -16.22
C ALA A 298 3.02 24.17 -17.50
N LYS A 299 2.63 23.62 -18.65
CA LYS A 299 2.59 24.30 -19.97
C LYS A 299 1.18 24.70 -20.35
#